data_0327be4ac77808dac74665f7e2127bcf
#
_entry.id   0327be4ac77808dac74665f7e2127bcf
#
_cell.length_a   1.000
_cell.length_b   1.000
_cell.length_c   1.000
_cell.angle_alpha   90.00
_cell.angle_beta   90.00
_cell.angle_gamma   90.00
#
_symmetry.space_group_name_H-M   'P 1'
#
loop_
_entity.id
_entity.type
_entity.pdbx_description
1 polymer ?
#
loop_
_entity_poly.entity_id
_entity_poly.type
_entity_poly.pdbx_seq_one_letter_code
_entity_poly.pdbx_strand_id
1 'polypeptide(L)'
;MRKKRFRLSSNLSEINVTPLVDVMLVLLVIFMVTAPMMQTGIQVNLPTAETKTNPSSGGLILTVTKDHYIYMQDKNLNLYLLESQLKNYFHNREKKIVFLKADKDVSYGYVISVMDIIKKAGIETVGMIVDKKEKQ
;
A
#
# COMPACT_ATOMS: atom_id res chain seq x y z
N MET A 1 71.57 -16.63 -17.35
CA MET A 1 70.78 -15.99 -16.96
C MET A 1 69.52 -16.45 -17.00
N ARG A 2 68.83 -16.46 -16.22
CA ARG A 2 67.68 -16.91 -16.25
C ARG A 2 66.80 -15.92 -16.29
N LYS A 3 65.79 -16.07 -16.78
CA LYS A 3 64.94 -15.17 -16.88
C LYS A 3 63.99 -15.20 -15.84
N LYS A 4 63.58 -14.21 -15.40
CA LYS A 4 62.65 -14.18 -14.52
C LYS A 4 61.42 -14.46 -14.99
N ARG A 5 60.77 -15.30 -14.51
CA ARG A 5 59.55 -15.55 -14.98
C ARG A 5 58.71 -14.62 -14.46
N PHE A 6 58.00 -14.01 -15.11
CA PHE A 6 57.10 -13.14 -14.71
C PHE A 6 55.95 -13.76 -14.18
N ARG A 7 55.72 -13.80 -12.96
CA ARG A 7 54.59 -14.29 -12.49
C ARG A 7 53.61 -13.28 -12.33
N LEU A 8 53.81 -12.10 -12.58
CA LEU A 8 52.85 -11.03 -12.45
C LEU A 8 51.65 -11.21 -13.23
N SER A 9 51.72 -11.84 -14.34
CA SER A 9 50.58 -12.00 -15.21
C SER A 9 49.55 -12.85 -14.57
N SER A 10 49.91 -13.86 -13.81
CA SER A 10 48.94 -14.70 -13.18
C SER A 10 48.22 -13.96 -12.07
N ASN A 11 48.94 -13.10 -11.37
CA ASN A 11 48.30 -12.37 -10.31
C ASN A 11 47.43 -11.26 -10.89
N LEU A 12 47.81 -10.70 -12.02
CA LEU A 12 47.03 -9.65 -12.60
C LEU A 12 45.80 -10.19 -13.30
N SER A 13 45.87 -11.41 -13.76
CA SER A 13 44.74 -11.99 -14.47
C SER A 13 43.67 -12.50 -13.52
N GLU A 14 44.02 -12.70 -12.28
CA GLU A 14 43.04 -13.17 -11.36
C GLU A 14 42.22 -12.00 -10.87
N ILE A 15 40.97 -11.96 -11.27
CA ILE A 15 40.05 -10.95 -10.80
C ILE A 15 39.46 -11.48 -9.53
N ASN A 16 39.64 -10.77 -8.44
CA ASN A 16 39.10 -11.19 -7.19
C ASN A 16 37.62 -10.80 -7.19
N VAL A 17 36.74 -11.79 -7.24
CA VAL A 17 35.32 -11.57 -7.28
C VAL A 17 34.71 -11.42 -5.90
N THR A 18 35.53 -11.53 -4.85
CA THR A 18 35.02 -11.42 -3.49
C THR A 18 34.35 -10.08 -3.22
N PRO A 19 34.91 -8.92 -3.62
CA PRO A 19 34.21 -7.67 -3.41
C PRO A 19 32.91 -7.58 -4.18
N LEU A 20 32.85 -8.15 -5.38
CA LEU A 20 31.65 -8.15 -6.18
C LEU A 20 30.56 -9.00 -5.54
N VAL A 21 30.95 -10.19 -5.09
CA VAL A 21 30.01 -11.12 -4.43
C VAL A 21 29.51 -10.50 -3.15
N ASP A 22 30.35 -9.84 -2.40
CA ASP A 22 29.96 -9.21 -1.15
C ASP A 22 28.91 -8.11 -1.38
N VAL A 23 29.12 -7.29 -2.42
CA VAL A 23 28.15 -6.26 -2.76
C VAL A 23 26.82 -6.89 -3.16
N MET A 24 26.87 -7.96 -3.95
CA MET A 24 25.65 -8.62 -4.40
C MET A 24 24.92 -9.26 -3.22
N LEU A 25 25.64 -9.87 -2.29
CA LEU A 25 25.02 -10.45 -1.11
C LEU A 25 24.40 -9.41 -0.21
N VAL A 26 25.08 -8.27 -0.03
CA VAL A 26 24.56 -7.19 0.77
C VAL A 26 23.29 -6.63 0.15
N LEU A 27 23.29 -6.43 -1.18
CA LEU A 27 22.11 -5.96 -1.87
C LEU A 27 20.96 -6.96 -1.76
N LEU A 28 21.27 -8.24 -1.85
CA LEU A 28 20.26 -9.28 -1.71
C LEU A 28 19.62 -9.24 -0.32
N VAL A 29 20.43 -9.13 0.71
CA VAL A 29 19.93 -9.07 2.08
C VAL A 29 19.10 -7.80 2.29
N ILE A 30 19.56 -6.67 1.76
CA ILE A 30 18.82 -5.43 1.87
C ILE A 30 17.45 -5.56 1.21
N PHE A 31 17.38 -6.08 -0.01
CA PHE A 31 16.11 -6.26 -0.69
C PHE A 31 15.23 -7.27 0.02
N MET A 32 15.84 -8.30 0.62
CA MET A 32 15.07 -9.30 1.33
C MET A 32 14.42 -8.73 2.59
N VAL A 33 15.10 -7.81 3.27
CA VAL A 33 14.58 -7.18 4.48
C VAL A 33 13.60 -6.08 4.15
N THR A 34 13.86 -5.31 3.09
CA THR A 34 13.02 -4.16 2.76
C THR A 34 11.78 -4.52 1.94
N ALA A 35 11.83 -5.62 1.19
CA ALA A 35 10.70 -6.00 0.35
C ALA A 35 9.37 -6.14 1.13
N PRO A 36 9.34 -6.81 2.28
CA PRO A 36 8.10 -6.89 3.03
C PRO A 36 7.59 -5.54 3.52
N MET A 37 8.50 -4.59 3.71
CA MET A 37 8.11 -3.28 4.20
C MET A 37 7.44 -2.43 3.14
N MET A 38 7.56 -2.83 1.88
CA MET A 38 6.90 -2.11 0.80
C MET A 38 5.46 -2.56 0.63
N GLN A 39 5.07 -3.63 1.31
CA GLN A 39 3.70 -4.07 1.26
C GLN A 39 2.94 -3.42 2.40
N THR A 40 2.76 -2.14 2.27
CA THR A 40 1.98 -1.43 3.25
C THR A 40 0.59 -1.34 2.71
N GLY A 41 -0.28 -2.10 3.24
CA GLY A 41 -1.66 -2.07 2.81
C GLY A 41 -2.47 -2.97 3.71
N ILE A 42 -3.61 -2.49 4.11
CA ILE A 42 -4.51 -3.28 4.90
C ILE A 42 -5.28 -4.14 3.93
N GLN A 43 -5.12 -5.45 4.09
CA GLN A 43 -5.76 -6.36 3.17
C GLN A 43 -7.18 -6.65 3.58
N VAL A 44 -8.10 -6.43 2.68
CA VAL A 44 -9.49 -6.78 2.86
C VAL A 44 -9.96 -7.50 1.60
N ASN A 45 -10.91 -8.41 1.78
CA ASN A 45 -11.50 -9.10 0.65
C ASN A 45 -12.63 -8.24 0.10
N LEU A 46 -12.38 -7.63 -1.04
CA LEU A 46 -13.35 -6.70 -1.61
C LEU A 46 -14.51 -7.44 -2.26
N PRO A 47 -15.70 -6.85 -2.24
CA PRO A 47 -16.79 -7.38 -3.04
C PRO A 47 -16.43 -7.32 -4.51
N THR A 48 -16.98 -8.23 -5.30
CA THR A 48 -16.69 -8.25 -6.72
C THR A 48 -17.86 -7.67 -7.51
N ALA A 49 -17.54 -7.02 -8.60
CA ALA A 49 -18.53 -6.45 -9.52
C ALA A 49 -18.03 -6.65 -10.93
N GLU A 50 -18.89 -6.41 -11.92
CA GLU A 50 -18.48 -6.58 -13.31
C GLU A 50 -17.43 -5.56 -13.71
N THR A 51 -17.46 -4.40 -13.12
CA THR A 51 -16.48 -3.36 -13.42
C THR A 51 -15.63 -3.09 -12.19
N LYS A 52 -14.37 -2.89 -12.44
CA LYS A 52 -13.44 -2.56 -11.35
C LYS A 52 -13.44 -1.05 -11.13
N THR A 53 -13.50 -0.65 -9.87
CA THR A 53 -13.41 0.75 -9.52
C THR A 53 -11.95 1.11 -9.28
N ASN A 54 -11.47 2.08 -10.03
CA ASN A 54 -10.13 2.60 -9.82
C ASN A 54 -10.24 3.99 -9.19
N PRO A 55 -9.69 4.16 -7.99
CA PRO A 55 -9.76 5.48 -7.37
C PRO A 55 -8.96 6.49 -8.19
N SER A 56 -9.55 7.64 -8.41
CA SER A 56 -8.85 8.70 -9.10
C SER A 56 -7.85 9.35 -8.16
N SER A 57 -6.85 10.00 -8.74
CA SER A 57 -5.87 10.71 -7.93
C SER A 57 -6.55 11.83 -7.16
N GLY A 58 -6.14 12.02 -5.92
CA GLY A 58 -6.67 13.10 -5.09
C GLY A 58 -7.77 12.70 -4.14
N GLY A 59 -8.25 11.47 -4.21
CA GLY A 59 -9.23 10.99 -3.26
C GLY A 59 -8.59 10.33 -2.05
N LEU A 60 -9.28 10.36 -0.94
CA LEU A 60 -8.83 9.69 0.27
C LEU A 60 -9.45 8.30 0.31
N ILE A 61 -8.64 7.30 0.59
CA ILE A 61 -9.14 5.93 0.70
C ILE A 61 -9.34 5.57 2.16
N LEU A 62 -10.57 5.19 2.50
CA LEU A 62 -10.89 4.63 3.81
C LEU A 62 -11.07 3.12 3.66
N THR A 63 -10.42 2.37 4.50
CA THR A 63 -10.50 0.92 4.47
C THR A 63 -11.27 0.43 5.70
N VAL A 64 -12.27 -0.40 5.48
CA VAL A 64 -13.07 -0.99 6.55
C VAL A 64 -12.86 -2.49 6.53
N THR A 65 -12.36 -3.04 7.62
CA THR A 65 -12.13 -4.49 7.71
C THR A 65 -13.38 -5.19 8.19
N LYS A 66 -13.40 -6.50 8.03
CA LYS A 66 -14.55 -7.31 8.47
C LYS A 66 -14.75 -7.25 9.98
N ASP A 67 -13.72 -6.90 10.74
CA ASP A 67 -13.80 -6.75 12.18
C ASP A 67 -14.21 -5.34 12.61
N HIS A 68 -14.66 -4.53 11.66
CA HIS A 68 -15.13 -3.17 11.90
C HIS A 68 -14.06 -2.18 12.30
N TYR A 69 -12.81 -2.44 11.87
CA TYR A 69 -11.76 -1.45 12.02
C TYR A 69 -11.75 -0.53 10.80
N ILE A 70 -11.57 0.75 11.04
CA ILE A 70 -11.51 1.75 9.97
C ILE A 70 -10.10 2.31 9.91
N TYR A 71 -9.52 2.27 8.72
CA TYR A 71 -8.17 2.79 8.52
C TYR A 71 -8.19 3.96 7.56
N MET A 72 -7.56 5.04 7.97
CA MET A 72 -7.36 6.21 7.14
C MET A 72 -5.86 6.41 7.04
N GLN A 73 -5.29 6.15 5.88
CA GLN A 73 -3.83 6.26 5.67
C GLN A 73 -3.05 5.48 6.73
N ASP A 74 -3.36 4.21 6.89
CA ASP A 74 -2.71 3.32 7.85
C ASP A 74 -2.97 3.64 9.32
N LYS A 75 -3.82 4.63 9.58
CA LYS A 75 -4.16 4.98 10.94
C LYS A 75 -5.51 4.38 11.30
N ASN A 76 -5.54 3.61 12.39
CA ASN A 76 -6.77 2.98 12.84
C ASN A 76 -7.62 4.01 13.58
N LEU A 77 -8.87 4.15 13.15
CA LEU A 77 -9.80 5.09 13.75
C LEU A 77 -11.08 4.37 14.15
N ASN A 78 -11.77 4.89 15.15
CA ASN A 78 -13.08 4.40 15.44
C ASN A 78 -14.11 5.36 14.83
N LEU A 79 -15.39 4.97 14.89
CA LEU A 79 -16.45 5.78 14.29
C LEU A 79 -16.54 7.18 14.91
N TYR A 80 -16.22 7.28 16.19
CA TYR A 80 -16.33 8.56 16.88
C TYR A 80 -15.28 9.58 16.43
N LEU A 81 -14.10 9.10 16.07
CA LEU A 81 -13.02 9.98 15.62
C LEU A 81 -13.05 10.22 14.13
N LEU A 82 -13.77 9.41 13.39
CA LEU A 82 -13.75 9.48 11.93
C LEU A 82 -14.19 10.84 11.41
N GLU A 83 -15.28 11.38 11.93
CA GLU A 83 -15.80 12.67 11.48
C GLU A 83 -14.77 13.79 11.66
N SER A 84 -14.18 13.88 12.85
CA SER A 84 -13.21 14.94 13.12
C SER A 84 -11.95 14.77 12.29
N GLN A 85 -11.50 13.54 12.09
CA GLN A 85 -10.31 13.28 11.28
C GLN A 85 -10.56 13.62 9.82
N LEU A 86 -11.75 13.33 9.31
CA LEU A 86 -12.10 13.69 7.94
C LEU A 86 -12.17 15.20 7.75
N LYS A 87 -12.77 15.89 8.71
CA LYS A 87 -12.83 17.36 8.64
C LYS A 87 -11.44 17.97 8.67
N ASN A 88 -10.55 17.44 9.49
CA ASN A 88 -9.18 17.92 9.54
C ASN A 88 -8.43 17.65 8.24
N TYR A 89 -8.61 16.45 7.68
CA TYR A 89 -7.92 16.08 6.45
C TYR A 89 -8.33 16.99 5.29
N PHE A 90 -9.62 17.28 5.17
CA PHE A 90 -10.12 18.05 4.03
C PHE A 90 -10.26 19.56 4.31
N HIS A 91 -9.74 20.02 5.46
CA HIS A 91 -9.92 21.42 5.86
C HIS A 91 -9.48 22.43 4.80
N ASN A 92 -8.33 22.21 4.19
CA ASN A 92 -7.82 23.12 3.17
C ASN A 92 -7.83 22.53 1.77
N ARG A 93 -8.62 21.49 1.54
CA ARG A 93 -8.66 20.83 0.24
C ARG A 93 -9.95 21.16 -0.46
N GLU A 94 -9.83 21.51 -1.75
CA GLU A 94 -11.00 21.84 -2.53
C GLU A 94 -11.76 20.61 -2.95
N LYS A 95 -11.06 19.56 -3.35
CA LYS A 95 -11.70 18.31 -3.73
C LYS A 95 -11.89 17.43 -2.52
N LYS A 96 -13.13 17.14 -2.22
CA LYS A 96 -13.47 16.29 -1.09
C LYS A 96 -14.07 15.00 -1.64
N ILE A 97 -13.22 14.06 -1.93
CA ILE A 97 -13.62 12.77 -2.48
C ILE A 97 -13.08 11.68 -1.57
N VAL A 98 -13.94 10.76 -1.16
CA VAL A 98 -13.56 9.62 -0.35
C VAL A 98 -13.89 8.35 -1.13
N PHE A 99 -12.96 7.43 -1.17
CA PHE A 99 -13.19 6.12 -1.72
C PHE A 99 -13.25 5.13 -0.55
N LEU A 100 -14.33 4.41 -0.46
CA LEU A 100 -14.54 3.46 0.63
C LEU A 100 -14.20 2.06 0.13
N LYS A 101 -13.23 1.45 0.80
CA LYS A 101 -12.77 0.12 0.49
C LYS A 101 -13.20 -0.77 1.66
N ALA A 102 -14.30 -1.48 1.50
CA ALA A 102 -14.85 -2.30 2.57
C ALA A 102 -14.75 -3.78 2.24
N ASP A 103 -14.45 -4.59 3.27
CA ASP A 103 -14.44 -6.03 3.11
C ASP A 103 -15.83 -6.52 2.74
N LYS A 104 -15.91 -7.54 1.91
CA LYS A 104 -17.20 -8.08 1.44
C LYS A 104 -18.07 -8.61 2.57
N ASP A 105 -17.45 -8.98 3.70
CA ASP A 105 -18.18 -9.55 4.83
C ASP A 105 -18.62 -8.50 5.86
N VAL A 106 -18.36 -7.22 5.60
CA VAL A 106 -18.81 -6.15 6.47
C VAL A 106 -20.31 -5.99 6.29
N SER A 107 -21.01 -5.82 7.39
CA SER A 107 -22.46 -5.67 7.30
C SER A 107 -22.84 -4.38 6.57
N TYR A 108 -23.93 -4.45 5.84
CA TYR A 108 -24.43 -3.29 5.10
C TYR A 108 -24.72 -2.13 6.05
N GLY A 109 -25.30 -2.45 7.22
CA GLY A 109 -25.59 -1.40 8.20
C GLY A 109 -24.35 -0.66 8.67
N TYR A 110 -23.23 -1.38 8.85
CA TYR A 110 -22.00 -0.73 9.27
C TYR A 110 -21.46 0.18 8.17
N VAL A 111 -21.51 -0.27 6.91
CA VAL A 111 -21.09 0.54 5.78
C VAL A 111 -21.92 1.82 5.71
N ILE A 112 -23.23 1.71 5.91
CA ILE A 112 -24.11 2.87 5.91
C ILE A 112 -23.75 3.83 7.05
N SER A 113 -23.41 3.30 8.22
CA SER A 113 -22.97 4.15 9.33
C SER A 113 -21.71 4.93 8.99
N VAL A 114 -20.77 4.28 8.32
CA VAL A 114 -19.54 4.94 7.89
C VAL A 114 -19.84 6.02 6.85
N MET A 115 -20.70 5.70 5.88
CA MET A 115 -21.08 6.68 4.86
C MET A 115 -21.81 7.87 5.45
N ASP A 116 -22.63 7.64 6.46
CA ASP A 116 -23.34 8.73 7.14
C ASP A 116 -22.34 9.71 7.80
N ILE A 117 -21.32 9.15 8.44
CA ILE A 117 -20.29 9.97 9.06
C ILE A 117 -19.51 10.75 8.01
N ILE A 118 -19.21 10.13 6.88
CA ILE A 118 -18.52 10.81 5.79
C ILE A 118 -19.34 12.01 5.32
N LYS A 119 -20.64 11.84 5.17
CA LYS A 119 -21.52 12.93 4.76
C LYS A 119 -21.58 14.02 5.81
N LYS A 120 -21.61 13.66 7.09
CA LYS A 120 -21.62 14.64 8.18
C LYS A 120 -20.34 15.47 8.20
N ALA A 121 -19.24 14.90 7.70
CA ALA A 121 -17.98 15.61 7.60
C ALA A 121 -17.94 16.61 6.43
N GLY A 122 -19.00 16.66 5.63
CA GLY A 122 -19.09 17.61 4.52
C GLY A 122 -18.62 17.06 3.18
N ILE A 123 -18.43 15.74 3.08
CA ILE A 123 -17.97 15.12 1.85
C ILE A 123 -19.16 14.61 1.08
N GLU A 124 -19.36 15.15 -0.12
CA GLU A 124 -20.51 14.76 -0.93
C GLU A 124 -20.23 13.63 -1.91
N THR A 125 -18.98 13.46 -2.29
CA THR A 125 -18.62 12.45 -3.28
C THR A 125 -17.95 11.25 -2.59
N VAL A 126 -18.63 10.11 -2.62
CA VAL A 126 -18.11 8.88 -2.04
C VAL A 126 -18.15 7.80 -3.11
N GLY A 127 -17.01 7.22 -3.38
CA GLY A 127 -16.93 6.09 -4.30
C GLY A 127 -16.68 4.81 -3.54
N MET A 128 -17.14 3.70 -4.09
CA MET A 128 -16.87 2.39 -3.51
C MET A 128 -15.83 1.68 -4.35
N ILE A 129 -14.83 1.13 -3.69
CA ILE A 129 -13.81 0.35 -4.39
C ILE A 129 -14.22 -1.11 -4.38
N VAL A 130 -14.31 -1.69 -5.57
CA VAL A 130 -14.66 -3.10 -5.74
C VAL A 130 -13.68 -3.75 -6.69
N ASP A 131 -13.54 -5.06 -6.58
CA ASP A 131 -12.71 -5.81 -7.50
C ASP A 131 -13.53 -6.24 -8.71
N LYS A 132 -12.86 -6.42 -9.83
CA LYS A 132 -13.53 -6.91 -11.02
C LYS A 132 -13.81 -8.38 -10.87
N LYS A 133 -15.04 -8.79 -11.23
CA LYS A 133 -15.42 -10.17 -11.18
C LYS A 133 -14.67 -10.95 -12.25
N GLU A 134 -14.07 -12.07 -11.85
CA GLU A 134 -13.36 -12.89 -12.80
C GLU A 134 -14.35 -13.71 -13.61
N LYS A 135 -14.07 -13.85 -14.91
CA LYS A 135 -14.91 -14.69 -15.73
C LYS A 135 -14.56 -16.13 -15.47
N GLN A 136 -15.52 -16.94 -15.28
CA GLN A 136 -15.33 -18.37 -15.13
C GLN A 136 -15.63 -19.09 -16.42
#